data_d4481bfc5a548a94d87ac9e38344d905
#
_entry.id   d4481bfc5a548a94d87ac9e38344d905
#
_cell.length_a   1.000
_cell.length_b   1.000
_cell.length_c   1.000
_cell.angle_alpha   90.00
_cell.angle_beta   90.00
_cell.angle_gamma   90.00
#
_symmetry.space_group_name_H-M   'P 1'
#
loop_
_entity.id
_entity.type
_entity.pdbx_description
1 polymer ?
#
loop_
_entity_poly.entity_id
_entity_poly.type
_entity_poly.pdbx_seq_one_letter_code
_entity_poly.pdbx_strand_id
1 'polypeptide(L)'
;MDMEDETLFIKFFGRKNPVLKVLDFLIDNEAFEHSKTDIAKGAGVSRATLFNIRHILERNGIVVQTREVGRAKMFKLNKANPVVKKFMELDDAISDYYAPLIEKEMLI
;
A
#
# COMPACT_ATOMS: atom_id res chain seq x y z
N MET A 1 8.81 8.05 -9.27
CA MET A 1 9.41 7.63 -7.99
C MET A 1 10.73 6.93 -8.26
N ASP A 2 11.76 7.34 -7.56
CA ASP A 2 13.09 6.77 -7.71
C ASP A 2 13.17 5.38 -7.07
N MET A 3 14.05 4.49 -7.56
CA MET A 3 14.22 3.15 -7.00
C MET A 3 14.61 3.16 -5.53
N GLU A 4 15.31 4.21 -5.09
CA GLU A 4 15.75 4.36 -3.71
C GLU A 4 14.61 4.57 -2.73
N ASP A 5 13.46 5.09 -3.21
CA ASP A 5 12.29 5.37 -2.40
C ASP A 5 11.33 4.18 -2.27
N GLU A 6 11.64 3.07 -2.93
CA GLU A 6 10.79 1.89 -2.89
C GLU A 6 10.96 1.11 -1.60
N THR A 7 9.83 0.60 -1.08
CA THR A 7 9.82 -0.29 0.07
C THR A 7 10.38 -1.67 -0.31
N LEU A 8 10.76 -2.45 0.70
CA LEU A 8 11.17 -3.84 0.49
C LEU A 8 10.02 -4.68 -0.08
N PHE A 9 8.78 -4.38 0.32
CA PHE A 9 7.60 -5.04 -0.21
C PHE A 9 7.51 -4.89 -1.73
N ILE A 10 7.65 -3.67 -2.24
CA ILE A 10 7.60 -3.40 -3.68
C ILE A 10 8.80 -3.99 -4.40
N LYS A 11 9.98 -3.94 -3.81
CA LYS A 11 11.18 -4.58 -4.40
C LYS A 11 11.00 -6.10 -4.53
N PHE A 12 10.33 -6.72 -3.56
CA PHE A 12 10.06 -8.16 -3.57
C PHE A 12 9.08 -8.55 -4.69
N PHE A 13 7.98 -7.81 -4.84
CA PHE A 13 6.93 -8.12 -5.82
C PHE A 13 7.13 -7.48 -7.18
N GLY A 14 7.95 -6.44 -7.27
CA GLY A 14 8.14 -5.68 -8.49
C GLY A 14 7.17 -4.49 -8.60
N ARG A 15 7.53 -3.54 -9.45
CA ARG A 15 6.86 -2.24 -9.56
C ARG A 15 5.60 -2.22 -10.41
N LYS A 16 5.37 -3.27 -11.20
CA LYS A 16 4.36 -3.23 -12.26
C LYS A 16 2.95 -3.52 -11.79
N ASN A 17 2.78 -3.89 -10.52
CA ASN A 17 1.46 -4.22 -10.01
C ASN A 17 0.88 -3.03 -9.22
N PRO A 18 -0.08 -2.29 -9.80
CA PRO A 18 -0.65 -1.12 -9.12
C PRO A 18 -1.44 -1.48 -7.87
N VAL A 19 -2.07 -2.65 -7.83
CA VAL A 19 -2.80 -3.10 -6.62
C VAL A 19 -1.84 -3.28 -5.47
N LEU A 20 -0.70 -3.91 -5.70
CA LEU A 20 0.31 -4.09 -4.65
C LEU A 20 0.95 -2.77 -4.22
N LYS A 21 1.14 -1.82 -5.13
CA LYS A 21 1.64 -0.49 -4.79
C LYS A 21 0.67 0.26 -3.88
N VAL A 22 -0.61 0.19 -4.16
CA VAL A 22 -1.64 0.81 -3.32
C VAL A 22 -1.71 0.11 -1.97
N LEU A 23 -1.69 -1.22 -1.95
CA LEU A 23 -1.72 -2.00 -0.72
C LEU A 23 -0.52 -1.67 0.18
N ASP A 24 0.68 -1.59 -0.41
CA ASP A 24 1.90 -1.20 0.30
C ASP A 24 1.77 0.17 0.98
N PHE A 25 1.28 1.17 0.24
CA PHE A 25 1.03 2.50 0.79
C PHE A 25 0.03 2.45 1.96
N LEU A 26 -1.07 1.72 1.80
CA LEU A 26 -2.10 1.63 2.82
C LEU A 26 -1.60 0.91 4.08
N ILE A 27 -0.79 -0.11 3.93
CA ILE A 27 -0.18 -0.83 5.06
C ILE A 27 0.77 0.10 5.83
N ASP A 28 1.64 0.80 5.12
CA ASP A 28 2.60 1.73 5.74
C ASP A 28 1.90 2.90 6.45
N ASN A 29 0.66 3.21 6.07
CA ASN A 29 -0.12 4.31 6.62
C ASN A 29 -1.44 3.81 7.22
N GLU A 30 -1.44 2.64 7.81
CA GLU A 30 -2.64 1.93 8.27
C GLU A 30 -3.48 2.69 9.28
N ALA A 31 -2.86 3.60 10.04
CA ALA A 31 -3.54 4.37 11.08
C ALA A 31 -4.35 5.55 10.53
N PHE A 32 -4.17 5.89 9.26
CA PHE A 32 -4.72 7.12 8.69
C PHE A 32 -5.80 6.85 7.66
N GLU A 33 -6.72 7.81 7.53
CA GLU A 33 -7.67 7.84 6.41
C GLU A 33 -7.06 8.63 5.25
N HIS A 34 -7.50 8.29 4.04
CA HIS A 34 -6.99 8.89 2.81
C HIS A 34 -8.12 9.14 1.82
N SER A 35 -8.05 10.25 1.10
CA SER A 35 -8.84 10.43 -0.11
C SER A 35 -8.24 9.59 -1.25
N LYS A 36 -8.99 9.42 -2.34
CA LYS A 36 -8.45 8.74 -3.53
C LYS A 36 -7.24 9.46 -4.11
N THR A 37 -7.23 10.79 -4.07
CA THR A 37 -6.09 11.60 -4.50
C THR A 37 -4.85 11.29 -3.66
N ASP A 38 -5.02 11.21 -2.34
CA ASP A 38 -3.93 10.87 -1.41
C ASP A 38 -3.38 9.48 -1.67
N ILE A 39 -4.26 8.51 -1.92
CA ILE A 39 -3.86 7.14 -2.22
C ILE A 39 -3.05 7.08 -3.52
N ALA A 40 -3.54 7.69 -4.58
CA ALA A 40 -2.84 7.70 -5.87
C ALA A 40 -1.46 8.33 -5.75
N LYS A 41 -1.38 9.46 -5.07
CA LYS A 41 -0.13 10.19 -4.83
C LYS A 41 0.85 9.38 -3.99
N GLY A 42 0.38 8.87 -2.86
CA GLY A 42 1.22 8.11 -1.93
C GLY A 42 1.70 6.79 -2.50
N ALA A 43 0.87 6.10 -3.27
CA ALA A 43 1.22 4.84 -3.91
C ALA A 43 2.04 5.02 -5.19
N GLY A 44 2.12 6.23 -5.73
CA GLY A 44 2.84 6.48 -6.98
C GLY A 44 2.13 5.90 -8.20
N VAL A 45 0.80 5.94 -8.22
CA VAL A 45 -0.02 5.52 -9.36
C VAL A 45 -0.81 6.70 -9.89
N SER A 46 -1.17 6.67 -11.16
CA SER A 46 -2.02 7.71 -11.73
C SER A 46 -3.44 7.60 -11.19
N ARG A 47 -4.17 8.70 -11.26
CA ARG A 47 -5.59 8.71 -10.87
C ARG A 47 -6.41 7.77 -11.77
N ALA A 48 -6.07 7.68 -13.05
CA ALA A 48 -6.73 6.76 -13.98
C ALA A 48 -6.48 5.30 -13.59
N THR A 49 -5.23 4.97 -13.24
CA THR A 49 -4.89 3.63 -12.76
C THR A 49 -5.65 3.28 -11.48
N LEU A 50 -5.69 4.20 -10.52
CA LEU A 50 -6.42 3.98 -9.28
C LEU A 50 -7.92 3.78 -9.56
N PHE A 51 -8.50 4.57 -10.46
CA PHE A 51 -9.89 4.41 -10.86
C PHE A 51 -10.16 3.01 -11.41
N ASN A 52 -9.24 2.50 -12.23
CA ASN A 52 -9.38 1.17 -12.84
C ASN A 52 -9.30 0.02 -11.85
N ILE A 53 -8.52 0.17 -10.77
CA ILE A 53 -8.33 -0.89 -9.77
C ILE A 53 -9.20 -0.71 -8.52
N ARG A 54 -9.90 0.41 -8.37
CA ARG A 54 -10.69 0.72 -7.16
C ARG A 54 -11.69 -0.37 -6.81
N HIS A 55 -12.30 -0.98 -7.82
CA HIS A 55 -13.29 -2.04 -7.62
C HIS A 55 -12.67 -3.28 -6.95
N ILE A 56 -11.39 -3.56 -7.21
CA ILE A 56 -10.67 -4.65 -6.55
C ILE A 56 -10.55 -4.35 -5.06
N LEU A 57 -10.19 -3.12 -4.73
CA LEU A 57 -10.00 -2.69 -3.35
C LEU A 57 -11.31 -2.65 -2.56
N GLU A 58 -12.34 -2.06 -3.15
CA GLU A 58 -13.63 -1.88 -2.48
C GLU A 58 -14.42 -3.20 -2.42
N ARG A 59 -14.50 -3.92 -3.53
CA ARG A 59 -15.28 -5.17 -3.63
C ARG A 59 -14.71 -6.28 -2.74
N ASN A 60 -13.40 -6.35 -2.62
CA ASN A 60 -12.75 -7.36 -1.80
C ASN A 60 -12.56 -6.94 -0.34
N GLY A 61 -13.10 -5.77 0.04
CA GLY A 61 -13.05 -5.30 1.41
C GLY A 61 -11.64 -4.97 1.90
N ILE A 62 -10.75 -4.58 0.98
CA ILE A 62 -9.38 -4.17 1.33
C ILE A 62 -9.39 -2.82 2.02
N VAL A 63 -10.29 -1.94 1.57
CA VAL A 63 -10.51 -0.63 2.17
C VAL A 63 -11.95 -0.49 2.61
N VAL A 64 -12.18 0.36 3.60
CA VAL A 64 -13.52 0.77 4.04
C VAL A 64 -13.62 2.29 3.93
N GLN A 65 -14.78 2.76 3.51
CA GLN A 65 -15.07 4.18 3.54
C GLN A 65 -15.37 4.59 4.98
N THR A 66 -14.71 5.62 5.47
CA THR A 66 -14.87 6.10 6.85
C THR A 66 -15.82 7.28 6.97
N ARG A 67 -15.60 8.32 6.15
CA ARG A 67 -16.42 9.54 6.19
C ARG A 67 -16.23 10.35 4.91
N GLU A 68 -16.99 11.42 4.79
CA GLU A 68 -16.75 12.43 3.76
C GLU A 68 -16.21 13.69 4.42
N VAL A 69 -15.19 14.29 3.78
CA VAL A 69 -14.63 15.58 4.18
C VAL A 69 -14.79 16.52 2.98
N GLY A 70 -15.71 17.48 3.11
CA GLY A 70 -16.14 18.25 1.96
C GLY A 70 -16.81 17.35 0.94
N ARG A 71 -16.25 17.25 -0.27
CA ARG A 71 -16.74 16.36 -1.34
C ARG A 71 -15.91 15.09 -1.46
N ALA A 72 -14.87 14.94 -0.65
CA ALA A 72 -13.96 13.81 -0.72
C ALA A 72 -14.42 12.68 0.19
N LYS A 73 -14.59 11.50 -0.36
CA LYS A 73 -14.78 10.27 0.42
C LYS A 73 -13.43 9.83 0.96
N MET A 74 -13.39 9.50 2.24
CA MET A 74 -12.19 9.04 2.91
C MET A 74 -12.22 7.53 3.08
N PHE A 75 -11.06 6.90 2.93
CA PHE A 75 -10.89 5.46 3.00
C PHE A 75 -9.77 5.09 3.96
N LYS A 76 -9.89 3.93 4.54
CA LYS A 76 -8.91 3.37 5.46
C LYS A 76 -8.70 1.90 5.16
N LEU A 77 -7.49 1.40 5.39
CA LEU A 77 -7.20 -0.02 5.29
C LEU A 77 -8.11 -0.81 6.23
N ASN A 78 -8.73 -1.86 5.73
CA ASN A 78 -9.61 -2.72 6.52
C ASN A 78 -8.80 -3.80 7.22
N LYS A 79 -8.33 -3.51 8.43
CA LYS A 79 -7.52 -4.44 9.22
C LYS A 79 -8.31 -5.64 9.75
N ALA A 80 -9.64 -5.60 9.71
CA ALA A 80 -10.48 -6.74 10.07
C ALA A 80 -10.54 -7.80 8.97
N ASN A 81 -10.19 -7.45 7.74
CA ASN A 81 -10.17 -8.39 6.62
C ASN A 81 -9.01 -9.38 6.80
N PRO A 82 -9.27 -10.71 6.82
CA PRO A 82 -8.22 -11.70 7.04
C PRO A 82 -7.14 -11.70 5.94
N VAL A 83 -7.50 -11.35 4.72
CA VAL A 83 -6.53 -11.23 3.62
C VAL A 83 -5.58 -10.06 3.89
N VAL A 84 -6.11 -8.92 4.32
CA VAL A 84 -5.31 -7.75 4.70
C VAL A 84 -4.36 -8.11 5.85
N LYS A 85 -4.85 -8.82 6.85
CA LYS A 85 -4.01 -9.26 7.98
C LYS A 85 -2.82 -10.09 7.50
N LYS A 86 -3.05 -11.00 6.56
CA LYS A 86 -1.98 -11.85 6.01
C LYS A 86 -0.99 -11.05 5.17
N PHE A 87 -1.46 -10.05 4.42
CA PHE A 87 -0.56 -9.15 3.71
C PHE A 87 0.31 -8.34 4.67
N MET A 88 -0.25 -7.88 5.78
CA MET A 88 0.51 -7.15 6.81
C MET A 88 1.58 -8.05 7.44
N GLU A 89 1.23 -9.30 7.75
CA GLU A 89 2.19 -10.28 8.26
C GLU A 89 3.31 -10.56 7.23
N LEU A 90 2.95 -10.67 5.95
CA LEU A 90 3.92 -10.86 4.89
C LEU A 90 4.85 -9.66 4.75
N ASP A 91 4.31 -8.45 4.80
CA ASP A 91 5.11 -7.21 4.76
C ASP A 91 6.12 -7.18 5.92
N ASP A 92 5.70 -7.50 7.13
CA ASP A 92 6.58 -7.59 8.29
C ASP A 92 7.67 -8.65 8.09
N ALA A 93 7.29 -9.82 7.58
CA ALA A 93 8.25 -10.90 7.33
C ALA A 93 9.29 -10.52 6.27
N ILE A 94 8.87 -9.84 5.22
CA ILE A 94 9.78 -9.34 4.17
C ILE A 94 10.77 -8.34 4.78
N SER A 95 10.27 -7.39 5.55
CA SER A 95 11.12 -6.39 6.21
C SER A 95 12.10 -7.02 7.18
N ASP A 96 11.64 -7.93 8.03
CA ASP A 96 12.47 -8.58 9.03
C ASP A 96 13.56 -9.47 8.42
N TYR A 97 13.27 -10.11 7.31
CA TYR A 97 14.21 -11.00 6.64
C TYR A 97 15.24 -10.24 5.80
N TYR A 98 14.77 -9.27 5.00
CA TYR A 98 15.61 -8.62 4.00
C TYR A 98 16.32 -7.37 4.49
N ALA A 99 15.78 -6.64 5.46
CA ALA A 99 16.43 -5.41 5.94
C ALA A 99 17.85 -5.64 6.47
N PRO A 100 18.11 -6.66 7.30
CA PRO A 100 19.48 -6.93 7.76
C PRO A 100 20.43 -7.29 6.62
N LEU A 101 19.96 -7.99 5.59
CA LEU A 101 20.78 -8.36 4.43
C LEU A 101 21.17 -7.14 3.61
N ILE A 102 20.24 -6.21 3.42
CA ILE A 102 20.51 -4.97 2.70
C ILE A 102 21.51 -4.10 3.46
N GLU A 103 21.33 -3.95 4.77
CA GLU A 103 22.26 -3.21 5.62
C GLU A 103 23.69 -3.79 5.53
N LYS A 104 23.81 -5.11 5.56
CA LYS A 104 25.08 -5.80 5.45
C LYS A 104 25.76 -5.52 4.10
N GLU A 105 25.00 -5.52 3.01
CA GLU A 105 25.52 -5.19 1.68
C GLU A 105 25.95 -3.73 1.59
N MET A 106 25.23 -2.82 2.21
CA MET A 106 25.54 -1.40 2.22
C MET A 106 26.82 -1.08 3.00
N LEU A 107 27.19 -1.93 3.95
CA LEU A 107 28.40 -1.75 4.76
C LEU A 107 29.66 -2.31 4.10
N ILE A 108 29.52 -3.02 3.02
CA ILE A 108 30.62 -3.57 2.23
C ILE A 108 30.94 -2.63 1.08
#